data_aacc9512ccd34ab3e717230d95949fec
#
_entry.id   aacc9512ccd34ab3e717230d95949fec
#
_cell.length_a   1.000
_cell.length_b   1.000
_cell.length_c   1.000
_cell.angle_alpha   90.00
_cell.angle_beta   90.00
_cell.angle_gamma   90.00
#
_symmetry.space_group_name_H-M   'P 1'
#
loop_
_entity.id
_entity.type
_entity.pdbx_description
1 polymer ?
#
loop_
_entity_poly.entity_id
_entity_poly.type
_entity_poly.pdbx_seq_one_letter_code
_entity_poly.pdbx_strand_id
1 'polypeptide(L)'
;MNSLRFQFETSKKEKVKLSSSRGGRRYLPYVFTEQGVAMLAGILKSDIAVDISIKIIKAFILMRKFLIQNGQVFERLSILEYKQLENEKNFKQLFNKFEEENCIKQNVFFEGQIWDSYSLIIDIIKKANTKIVIIDNYTDDSILKMLAKKKCNVEGVIITSEKSNISKLDIQKFNKEYPILKLAKTSKFHDRFIIIDNKELYHCGASIKDLGKKCFGINKIEDEQIIKQIVNNI
;
A
#
# COMPACT_ATOMS: atom_id res chain seq x y z
N MET A 1 -31.73 -10.77 29.35
CA MET A 1 -31.60 -11.24 30.74
C MET A 1 -31.08 -12.66 30.70
N ASN A 2 -29.81 -12.84 31.00
CA ASN A 2 -29.17 -14.14 31.09
C ASN A 2 -29.38 -14.70 32.46
N SER A 3 -30.25 -15.69 32.65
CA SER A 3 -30.30 -16.42 33.89
C SER A 3 -29.22 -17.50 33.87
N LEU A 4 -28.08 -17.18 34.44
CA LEU A 4 -27.09 -18.15 34.91
C LEU A 4 -27.75 -18.98 36.04
N ARG A 5 -28.28 -20.16 35.70
CA ARG A 5 -28.54 -21.15 36.74
C ARG A 5 -27.27 -21.96 36.90
N PHE A 6 -26.72 -21.89 38.08
CA PHE A 6 -25.50 -22.57 38.52
C PHE A 6 -25.42 -24.00 37.98
N GLN A 7 -24.38 -24.33 37.26
CA GLN A 7 -23.93 -25.66 36.81
C GLN A 7 -24.74 -26.38 35.72
N PHE A 8 -25.85 -25.82 35.24
CA PHE A 8 -26.63 -26.40 34.17
C PHE A 8 -26.98 -25.34 33.14
N GLU A 9 -26.42 -25.41 31.95
CA GLU A 9 -26.82 -24.55 30.86
C GLU A 9 -27.81 -25.28 29.95
N THR A 10 -28.91 -24.61 29.61
CA THR A 10 -29.75 -25.02 28.51
C THR A 10 -29.20 -24.44 27.21
N SER A 11 -28.93 -25.27 26.21
CA SER A 11 -28.46 -24.83 24.91
C SER A 11 -29.38 -23.76 24.31
N LYS A 12 -28.83 -22.68 23.77
CA LYS A 12 -29.55 -21.68 23.00
C LYS A 12 -30.16 -22.34 21.74
N LYS A 13 -31.41 -22.02 21.50
CA LYS A 13 -32.20 -22.48 20.35
C LYS A 13 -31.51 -22.26 19.03
N GLU A 14 -30.95 -23.27 18.42
CA GLU A 14 -30.99 -23.38 16.96
C GLU A 14 -32.33 -24.00 16.58
N LYS A 15 -33.07 -23.29 15.72
CA LYS A 15 -34.35 -23.79 15.20
C LYS A 15 -34.07 -24.93 14.22
N VAL A 16 -33.93 -26.13 14.72
CA VAL A 16 -34.10 -27.34 13.91
C VAL A 16 -35.58 -27.53 13.71
N LYS A 17 -36.08 -27.38 12.48
CA LYS A 17 -37.41 -27.76 12.07
C LYS A 17 -37.51 -29.28 12.16
N LEU A 18 -38.00 -29.77 13.27
CA LEU A 18 -38.42 -31.16 13.38
C LEU A 18 -39.85 -31.27 12.83
N SER A 19 -40.02 -32.12 11.83
CA SER A 19 -41.32 -32.54 11.29
C SER A 19 -42.20 -33.11 12.38
N SER A 20 -43.46 -32.70 12.36
CA SER A 20 -44.50 -33.12 13.29
C SER A 20 -44.75 -34.64 13.24
N SER A 21 -44.27 -35.34 14.26
CA SER A 21 -44.85 -36.62 14.64
C SER A 21 -45.40 -36.50 16.06
N ARG A 22 -46.62 -37.02 16.26
CA ARG A 22 -47.36 -36.96 17.53
C ARG A 22 -46.54 -37.58 18.65
N GLY A 23 -46.24 -36.81 19.72
CA GLY A 23 -45.72 -37.35 20.97
C GLY A 23 -44.30 -37.02 21.32
N GLY A 24 -43.69 -35.94 20.75
CA GLY A 24 -42.34 -35.48 21.11
C GLY A 24 -42.25 -34.79 22.49
N ARG A 25 -41.07 -34.84 23.13
CA ARG A 25 -40.80 -34.16 24.40
C ARG A 25 -41.10 -32.66 24.30
N ARG A 26 -41.89 -32.13 25.25
CA ARG A 26 -42.26 -30.70 25.32
C ARG A 26 -41.09 -29.79 25.67
N TYR A 27 -40.01 -30.31 26.21
CA TYR A 27 -38.83 -29.56 26.65
C TYR A 27 -37.58 -30.13 26.01
N LEU A 28 -36.64 -29.23 25.68
CA LEU A 28 -35.32 -29.61 25.21
C LEU A 28 -34.58 -30.38 26.32
N PRO A 29 -33.74 -31.36 25.96
CA PRO A 29 -32.94 -32.08 26.92
C PRO A 29 -31.97 -31.11 27.62
N TYR A 30 -31.73 -31.32 28.90
CA TYR A 30 -30.69 -30.63 29.63
C TYR A 30 -29.33 -31.09 29.12
N VAL A 31 -28.45 -30.14 28.91
CA VAL A 31 -27.02 -30.36 28.62
C VAL A 31 -26.20 -29.85 29.81
N PHE A 32 -25.12 -30.51 30.08
CA PHE A 32 -24.23 -30.19 31.20
C PHE A 32 -22.96 -29.61 30.68
N THR A 33 -22.39 -28.65 31.41
CA THR A 33 -21.01 -28.22 31.22
C THR A 33 -20.05 -29.33 31.68
N GLU A 34 -18.79 -29.27 31.30
CA GLU A 34 -17.77 -30.24 31.73
C GLU A 34 -17.72 -30.38 33.26
N GLN A 35 -17.81 -29.25 33.97
CA GLN A 35 -17.87 -29.22 35.42
C GLN A 35 -19.17 -29.88 35.97
N GLY A 36 -20.30 -29.62 35.30
CA GLY A 36 -21.57 -30.19 35.64
C GLY A 36 -21.59 -31.72 35.45
N VAL A 37 -20.96 -32.26 34.42
CA VAL A 37 -20.81 -33.70 34.18
C VAL A 37 -19.95 -34.32 35.29
N ALA A 38 -18.81 -33.71 35.66
CA ALA A 38 -17.93 -34.19 36.72
C ALA A 38 -18.65 -34.25 38.09
N MET A 39 -19.42 -33.21 38.39
CA MET A 39 -20.19 -33.14 39.65
C MET A 39 -21.35 -34.16 39.65
N LEU A 40 -22.07 -34.32 38.54
CA LEU A 40 -23.14 -35.27 38.43
C LEU A 40 -22.63 -36.73 38.58
N ALA A 41 -21.47 -37.01 37.94
CA ALA A 41 -20.83 -38.33 38.06
C ALA A 41 -20.38 -38.64 39.50
N GLY A 42 -20.01 -37.62 40.31
CA GLY A 42 -19.73 -37.79 41.73
C GLY A 42 -20.95 -38.05 42.65
N ILE A 43 -22.14 -37.63 42.22
CA ILE A 43 -23.39 -37.83 42.96
C ILE A 43 -24.04 -39.16 42.63
N LEU A 44 -23.91 -39.63 41.40
CA LEU A 44 -24.51 -40.90 40.93
C LEU A 44 -23.70 -42.08 41.49
N LYS A 45 -24.38 -43.02 42.12
CA LYS A 45 -23.78 -44.20 42.77
C LYS A 45 -23.85 -45.48 41.92
N SER A 46 -24.08 -45.34 40.61
CA SER A 46 -24.07 -46.51 39.70
C SER A 46 -22.59 -46.83 39.29
N ASP A 47 -22.32 -48.08 39.05
CA ASP A 47 -21.00 -48.56 38.62
C ASP A 47 -20.50 -47.83 37.35
N ILE A 48 -21.40 -47.51 36.43
CA ILE A 48 -21.11 -46.74 35.23
C ILE A 48 -20.68 -45.31 35.58
N ALA A 49 -21.38 -44.67 36.51
CA ALA A 49 -21.04 -43.29 36.92
C ALA A 49 -19.71 -43.23 37.64
N VAL A 50 -19.40 -44.22 38.47
CA VAL A 50 -18.07 -44.33 39.12
C VAL A 50 -16.96 -44.53 38.11
N ASP A 51 -17.13 -45.38 37.09
CA ASP A 51 -16.13 -45.57 36.05
C ASP A 51 -15.90 -44.29 35.24
N ILE A 52 -16.99 -43.57 34.87
CA ILE A 52 -16.91 -42.27 34.20
C ILE A 52 -16.17 -41.24 35.06
N SER A 53 -16.47 -41.16 36.37
CA SER A 53 -15.79 -40.25 37.28
C SER A 53 -14.29 -40.50 37.33
N ILE A 54 -13.90 -41.78 37.41
CA ILE A 54 -12.47 -42.18 37.38
C ILE A 54 -11.81 -41.78 36.08
N LYS A 55 -12.45 -41.97 34.94
CA LYS A 55 -11.93 -41.54 33.62
C LYS A 55 -11.78 -40.04 33.52
N ILE A 56 -12.73 -39.27 34.01
CA ILE A 56 -12.67 -37.81 34.05
C ILE A 56 -11.48 -37.34 34.90
N ILE A 57 -11.34 -37.87 36.12
CA ILE A 57 -10.22 -37.52 37.03
C ILE A 57 -8.86 -37.86 36.36
N LYS A 58 -8.74 -39.05 35.77
CA LYS A 58 -7.53 -39.45 35.07
C LYS A 58 -7.20 -38.50 33.91
N ALA A 59 -8.19 -38.09 33.13
CA ALA A 59 -8.02 -37.13 32.02
C ALA A 59 -7.52 -35.78 32.53
N PHE A 60 -8.10 -35.26 33.62
CA PHE A 60 -7.65 -34.00 34.23
C PHE A 60 -6.20 -34.11 34.74
N ILE A 61 -5.84 -35.20 35.38
CA ILE A 61 -4.46 -35.41 35.84
C ILE A 61 -3.48 -35.42 34.68
N LEU A 62 -3.81 -36.12 33.59
CA LEU A 62 -2.99 -36.17 32.39
C LEU A 62 -2.87 -34.80 31.71
N MET A 63 -3.99 -34.08 31.59
CA MET A 63 -4.00 -32.73 31.02
C MET A 63 -3.16 -31.75 31.85
N ARG A 64 -3.32 -31.76 33.18
CA ARG A 64 -2.54 -30.92 34.09
C ARG A 64 -1.04 -31.24 33.99
N LYS A 65 -0.68 -32.52 33.94
CA LYS A 65 0.71 -32.95 33.76
C LYS A 65 1.27 -32.48 32.42
N PHE A 66 0.49 -32.60 31.34
CA PHE A 66 0.87 -32.10 30.02
C PHE A 66 1.11 -30.59 30.01
N LEU A 67 0.22 -29.79 30.61
CA LEU A 67 0.38 -28.34 30.68
C LEU A 67 1.62 -27.93 31.48
N ILE A 68 1.88 -28.61 32.60
CA ILE A 68 3.07 -28.33 33.43
C ILE A 68 4.35 -28.68 32.64
N GLN A 69 4.38 -29.82 31.96
CA GLN A 69 5.56 -30.26 31.19
C GLN A 69 5.81 -29.41 29.96
N ASN A 70 4.78 -28.83 29.37
CA ASN A 70 4.86 -28.09 28.11
C ASN A 70 4.65 -26.57 28.27
N GLY A 71 4.61 -26.05 29.50
CA GLY A 71 4.38 -24.63 29.77
C GLY A 71 5.32 -23.70 29.00
N GLN A 72 6.61 -24.03 28.93
CA GLN A 72 7.59 -23.27 28.18
C GLN A 72 7.34 -23.25 26.66
N VAL A 73 6.73 -24.32 26.12
CA VAL A 73 6.38 -24.39 24.70
C VAL A 73 5.27 -23.41 24.38
N PHE A 74 4.24 -23.33 25.24
CA PHE A 74 3.14 -22.38 25.06
C PHE A 74 3.60 -20.94 25.20
N GLU A 75 4.49 -20.65 26.15
CA GLU A 75 5.10 -19.33 26.29
C GLU A 75 5.90 -18.93 25.03
N ARG A 76 6.72 -19.82 24.51
CA ARG A 76 7.48 -19.60 23.28
C ARG A 76 6.58 -19.41 22.06
N LEU A 77 5.48 -20.14 21.95
CA LEU A 77 4.47 -19.98 20.90
C LEU A 77 3.86 -18.57 20.93
N SER A 78 3.43 -18.09 22.12
CA SER A 78 2.88 -16.74 22.25
C SER A 78 3.88 -15.65 21.87
N ILE A 79 5.16 -15.82 22.25
CA ILE A 79 6.24 -14.90 21.86
C ILE A 79 6.46 -14.92 20.33
N LEU A 80 6.40 -16.09 19.70
CA LEU A 80 6.56 -16.22 18.26
C LEU A 80 5.39 -15.58 17.49
N GLU A 81 4.16 -15.81 17.94
CA GLU A 81 2.97 -15.15 17.37
C GLU A 81 3.07 -13.63 17.45
N TYR A 82 3.49 -13.09 18.59
CA TYR A 82 3.69 -11.65 18.75
C TYR A 82 4.75 -11.11 17.78
N LYS A 83 5.91 -11.79 17.69
CA LYS A 83 6.97 -11.40 16.75
C LYS A 83 6.54 -11.48 15.29
N GLN A 84 5.72 -12.46 14.94
CA GLN A 84 5.18 -12.58 13.58
C GLN A 84 4.29 -11.38 13.24
N LEU A 85 3.39 -10.99 14.15
CA LEU A 85 2.54 -9.81 13.96
C LEU A 85 3.35 -8.52 13.84
N GLU A 86 4.42 -8.37 14.60
CA GLU A 86 5.35 -7.24 14.51
C GLU A 86 6.08 -7.23 13.17
N ASN A 87 6.58 -8.38 12.74
CA ASN A 87 7.23 -8.52 11.44
C ASN A 87 6.29 -8.18 10.28
N GLU A 88 5.05 -8.65 10.31
CA GLU A 88 4.04 -8.31 9.29
C GLU A 88 3.79 -6.79 9.20
N LYS A 89 3.74 -6.10 10.34
CA LYS A 89 3.64 -4.64 10.35
C LYS A 89 4.86 -3.97 9.74
N ASN A 90 6.05 -4.45 10.10
CA ASN A 90 7.31 -3.91 9.58
C ASN A 90 7.44 -4.16 8.07
N PHE A 91 7.10 -5.35 7.59
CA PHE A 91 7.04 -5.66 6.16
C PHE A 91 6.07 -4.73 5.42
N LYS A 92 4.87 -4.54 5.96
CA LYS A 92 3.88 -3.64 5.35
C LYS A 92 4.38 -2.19 5.28
N GLN A 93 5.07 -1.72 6.32
CA GLN A 93 5.70 -0.39 6.31
C GLN A 93 6.84 -0.29 5.29
N LEU A 94 7.66 -1.33 5.18
CA LEU A 94 8.73 -1.38 4.18
C LEU A 94 8.16 -1.42 2.76
N PHE A 95 7.16 -2.26 2.49
CA PHE A 95 6.49 -2.30 1.18
C PHE A 95 5.87 -0.96 0.81
N ASN A 96 5.18 -0.29 1.76
CA ASN A 96 4.64 1.04 1.51
C ASN A 96 5.75 2.06 1.17
N LYS A 97 6.89 2.02 1.87
CA LYS A 97 8.05 2.86 1.54
C LYS A 97 8.65 2.51 0.18
N PHE A 98 8.75 1.22 -0.17
CA PHE A 98 9.21 0.80 -1.49
C PHE A 98 8.23 1.21 -2.61
N GLU A 99 6.92 1.22 -2.36
CA GLU A 99 5.93 1.73 -3.32
C GLU A 99 5.99 3.25 -3.44
N GLU A 100 6.25 3.98 -2.35
CA GLU A 100 6.48 5.42 -2.38
C GLU A 100 7.81 5.79 -3.04
N GLU A 101 8.88 4.99 -2.86
CA GLU A 101 10.18 5.16 -3.52
C GLU A 101 10.22 4.64 -4.97
N ASN A 102 9.32 3.75 -5.37
CA ASN A 102 9.17 3.27 -6.75
C ASN A 102 8.52 4.30 -7.69
N CYS A 103 8.63 5.58 -7.37
CA CYS A 103 8.44 6.64 -8.33
C CYS A 103 9.47 6.53 -9.44
N ILE A 104 9.10 5.80 -10.49
CA ILE A 104 9.68 5.91 -11.85
C ILE A 104 11.22 5.94 -11.85
N LYS A 105 11.86 4.82 -11.48
CA LYS A 105 13.32 4.71 -11.68
C LYS A 105 13.65 4.56 -13.17
N GLN A 106 12.86 3.78 -13.90
CA GLN A 106 13.00 3.57 -15.35
C GLN A 106 11.65 3.17 -15.93
N ASN A 107 11.23 3.84 -17.01
CA ASN A 107 10.09 3.43 -17.82
C ASN A 107 10.47 3.43 -19.29
N VAL A 108 9.99 2.44 -20.02
CA VAL A 108 10.09 2.37 -21.48
C VAL A 108 8.67 2.43 -22.04
N PHE A 109 8.44 3.38 -22.92
CA PHE A 109 7.19 3.53 -23.66
C PHE A 109 7.37 3.04 -25.09
N PHE A 110 6.41 2.26 -25.55
CA PHE A 110 6.39 1.77 -26.92
C PHE A 110 5.60 2.71 -27.83
N GLU A 111 5.75 2.52 -29.13
CA GLU A 111 4.98 3.25 -30.13
C GLU A 111 3.47 3.13 -29.87
N GLY A 112 2.75 4.25 -29.91
CA GLY A 112 1.33 4.33 -29.65
C GLY A 112 0.94 4.65 -28.19
N GLN A 113 1.85 4.56 -27.22
CA GLN A 113 1.61 4.90 -25.80
C GLN A 113 1.69 6.42 -25.57
N ILE A 114 0.95 7.20 -26.33
CA ILE A 114 1.00 8.66 -26.28
C ILE A 114 0.39 9.17 -24.98
N TRP A 115 -0.77 8.63 -24.59
CA TRP A 115 -1.47 9.08 -23.38
C TRP A 115 -0.70 8.73 -22.11
N ASP A 116 -0.17 7.51 -22.02
CA ASP A 116 0.53 7.04 -20.83
C ASP A 116 1.81 7.86 -20.60
N SER A 117 2.56 8.12 -21.67
CA SER A 117 3.76 8.94 -21.60
C SER A 117 3.46 10.41 -21.27
N TYR A 118 2.38 10.97 -21.82
CA TYR A 118 1.90 12.31 -21.49
C TYR A 118 1.49 12.38 -20.01
N SER A 119 0.70 11.43 -19.52
CA SER A 119 0.25 11.36 -18.13
C SER A 119 1.43 11.32 -17.17
N LEU A 120 2.45 10.52 -17.47
CA LEU A 120 3.66 10.44 -16.67
C LEU A 120 4.37 11.79 -16.54
N ILE A 121 4.55 12.53 -17.63
CA ILE A 121 5.19 13.84 -17.59
C ILE A 121 4.35 14.84 -16.75
N ILE A 122 3.04 14.79 -16.87
CA ILE A 122 2.14 15.61 -16.04
C ILE A 122 2.33 15.27 -14.55
N ASP A 123 2.44 13.99 -14.21
CA ASP A 123 2.64 13.57 -12.80
C ASP A 123 4.01 14.01 -12.27
N ILE A 124 5.05 13.98 -13.10
CA ILE A 124 6.35 14.55 -12.76
C ILE A 124 6.24 16.06 -12.53
N ILE A 125 5.58 16.80 -13.41
CA ILE A 125 5.37 18.25 -13.29
C ILE A 125 4.62 18.62 -12.01
N LYS A 126 3.58 17.86 -11.64
CA LYS A 126 2.78 18.09 -10.43
C LYS A 126 3.55 17.87 -9.12
N LYS A 127 4.64 17.10 -9.14
CA LYS A 127 5.50 16.90 -7.95
C LYS A 127 6.20 18.18 -7.51
N ALA A 128 6.48 19.09 -8.44
CA ALA A 128 7.21 20.31 -8.15
C ALA A 128 6.51 21.18 -7.10
N ASN A 129 7.32 21.72 -6.19
CA ASN A 129 6.86 22.65 -5.16
C ASN A 129 7.47 24.04 -5.30
N THR A 130 8.63 24.15 -5.94
CA THR A 130 9.34 25.44 -6.08
C THR A 130 9.73 25.73 -7.52
N LYS A 131 10.34 24.78 -8.24
CA LYS A 131 10.91 25.03 -9.55
C LYS A 131 10.84 23.81 -10.46
N ILE A 132 10.52 24.05 -11.74
CA ILE A 132 10.62 23.06 -12.82
C ILE A 132 11.55 23.61 -13.89
N VAL A 133 12.55 22.83 -14.27
CA VAL A 133 13.39 23.14 -15.42
C VAL A 133 13.22 22.04 -16.46
N ILE A 134 12.88 22.43 -17.67
CA ILE A 134 12.76 21.52 -18.81
C ILE A 134 13.82 21.91 -19.85
N ILE A 135 14.68 20.95 -20.17
CA ILE A 135 15.71 21.09 -21.20
C ILE A 135 15.29 20.21 -22.38
N ASP A 136 14.94 20.84 -23.49
CA ASP A 136 14.60 20.14 -24.74
C ASP A 136 14.84 21.05 -25.95
N ASN A 137 15.68 20.63 -26.85
CA ASN A 137 16.08 21.42 -28.02
C ASN A 137 14.98 21.64 -29.07
N TYR A 138 13.88 20.86 -29.00
CA TYR A 138 12.83 20.81 -30.04
C TYR A 138 11.43 21.09 -29.48
N THR A 139 11.35 21.95 -28.48
CA THR A 139 10.07 22.29 -27.84
C THR A 139 9.10 23.00 -28.77
N ASP A 140 7.82 22.75 -28.56
CA ASP A 140 6.70 23.46 -29.18
C ASP A 140 5.63 23.85 -28.12
N ASP A 141 4.46 24.30 -28.57
CA ASP A 141 3.38 24.74 -27.70
C ASP A 141 2.80 23.61 -26.80
N SER A 142 3.06 22.35 -27.12
CA SER A 142 2.60 21.22 -26.30
C SER A 142 3.19 21.27 -24.88
N ILE A 143 4.42 21.75 -24.74
CA ILE A 143 5.07 21.89 -23.43
C ILE A 143 4.38 22.91 -22.55
N LEU A 144 3.85 23.99 -23.14
CA LEU A 144 3.09 25.02 -22.42
C LEU A 144 1.80 24.43 -21.85
N LYS A 145 1.11 23.58 -22.63
CA LYS A 145 -0.11 22.88 -22.16
C LYS A 145 0.19 21.97 -20.98
N MET A 146 1.35 21.32 -20.97
CA MET A 146 1.79 20.49 -19.84
C MET A 146 2.15 21.34 -18.61
N LEU A 147 2.93 22.42 -18.81
CA LEU A 147 3.32 23.34 -17.74
C LEU A 147 2.16 24.11 -17.14
N ALA A 148 1.05 24.30 -17.85
CA ALA A 148 -0.18 24.84 -17.28
C ALA A 148 -0.76 23.97 -16.14
N LYS A 149 -0.31 22.71 -16.01
CA LYS A 149 -0.70 21.80 -14.92
C LYS A 149 0.19 21.91 -13.68
N LYS A 150 1.24 22.75 -13.70
CA LYS A 150 2.08 23.02 -12.53
C LYS A 150 1.27 23.73 -11.42
N LYS A 151 1.74 23.65 -10.18
CA LYS A 151 1.18 24.43 -9.08
C LYS A 151 1.39 25.92 -9.31
N CYS A 152 0.49 26.76 -8.83
CA CYS A 152 0.51 28.21 -9.09
C CYS A 152 1.81 28.91 -8.67
N ASN A 153 2.43 28.47 -7.57
CA ASN A 153 3.63 29.08 -7.00
C ASN A 153 4.95 28.51 -7.54
N VAL A 154 4.89 27.60 -8.51
CA VAL A 154 6.07 26.93 -9.05
C VAL A 154 6.63 27.71 -10.21
N GLU A 155 7.91 28.08 -10.16
CA GLU A 155 8.63 28.68 -11.27
C GLU A 155 8.89 27.62 -12.37
N GLY A 156 8.54 27.94 -13.60
CA GLY A 156 8.89 27.15 -14.78
C GLY A 156 10.09 27.77 -15.53
N VAL A 157 11.01 26.96 -15.98
CA VAL A 157 12.10 27.37 -16.87
C VAL A 157 12.17 26.41 -18.04
N ILE A 158 12.05 26.93 -19.25
CA ILE A 158 12.29 26.15 -20.48
C ILE A 158 13.65 26.55 -21.03
N ILE A 159 14.49 25.55 -21.26
CA ILE A 159 15.80 25.69 -21.89
C ILE A 159 15.74 24.94 -23.22
N THR A 160 15.94 25.69 -24.30
CA THR A 160 15.76 25.15 -25.64
C THR A 160 16.82 25.71 -26.60
N SER A 161 16.88 25.16 -27.80
CA SER A 161 17.73 25.68 -28.87
C SER A 161 17.04 26.75 -29.71
N GLU A 162 17.78 27.40 -30.61
CA GLU A 162 17.22 28.33 -31.61
C GLU A 162 16.20 27.67 -32.55
N LYS A 163 16.18 26.33 -32.64
CA LYS A 163 15.28 25.56 -33.46
C LYS A 163 13.87 25.36 -32.83
N SER A 164 13.66 25.85 -31.61
CA SER A 164 12.38 25.78 -30.93
C SER A 164 11.35 26.72 -31.57
N ASN A 165 10.11 26.26 -31.63
CA ASN A 165 9.00 27.03 -32.15
C ASN A 165 8.33 27.93 -31.09
N ILE A 166 8.84 27.93 -29.84
CA ILE A 166 8.30 28.76 -28.76
C ILE A 166 8.86 30.18 -28.89
N SER A 167 7.97 31.16 -29.04
CA SER A 167 8.32 32.57 -29.10
C SER A 167 8.26 33.25 -27.72
N LYS A 168 8.93 34.39 -27.59
CA LYS A 168 8.81 35.25 -26.39
C LYS A 168 7.36 35.70 -26.17
N LEU A 169 6.59 35.87 -27.23
CA LEU A 169 5.18 36.28 -27.17
C LEU A 169 4.33 35.17 -26.51
N ASP A 170 4.61 33.90 -26.81
CA ASP A 170 3.89 32.78 -26.21
C ASP A 170 4.15 32.70 -24.72
N ILE A 171 5.39 32.93 -24.28
CA ILE A 171 5.73 33.01 -22.85
C ILE A 171 5.02 34.20 -22.18
N GLN A 172 4.95 35.35 -22.83
CA GLN A 172 4.22 36.51 -22.28
C GLN A 172 2.73 36.23 -22.14
N LYS A 173 2.09 35.58 -23.12
CA LYS A 173 0.68 35.16 -23.05
C LYS A 173 0.47 34.14 -21.93
N PHE A 174 1.35 33.13 -21.86
CA PHE A 174 1.29 32.11 -20.82
C PHE A 174 1.40 32.71 -19.41
N ASN A 175 2.32 33.63 -19.20
CA ASN A 175 2.54 34.26 -17.91
C ASN A 175 1.40 35.15 -17.42
N LYS A 176 0.49 35.58 -18.31
CA LYS A 176 -0.74 36.32 -17.91
C LYS A 176 -1.69 35.44 -17.12
N GLU A 177 -1.66 34.14 -17.38
CA GLU A 177 -2.61 33.17 -16.79
C GLU A 177 -1.90 32.21 -15.81
N TYR A 178 -0.69 31.77 -16.13
CA TYR A 178 0.09 30.79 -15.40
C TYR A 178 1.51 31.29 -15.04
N PRO A 179 1.64 32.30 -14.17
CA PRO A 179 2.96 32.81 -13.80
C PRO A 179 3.72 31.74 -12.96
N ILE A 180 5.01 31.70 -12.94
CA ILE A 180 6.04 32.40 -13.67
C ILE A 180 6.69 31.39 -14.61
N LEU A 181 6.88 31.72 -15.90
CA LEU A 181 7.62 30.92 -16.86
C LEU A 181 8.72 31.74 -17.50
N LYS A 182 9.93 31.21 -17.56
CA LYS A 182 11.11 31.79 -18.21
C LYS A 182 11.54 30.91 -19.37
N LEU A 183 12.05 31.56 -20.41
CA LEU A 183 12.63 30.89 -21.58
C LEU A 183 14.10 31.28 -21.70
N ALA A 184 14.97 30.28 -21.77
CA ALA A 184 16.39 30.45 -22.06
C ALA A 184 16.75 29.64 -23.30
N LYS A 185 17.71 30.15 -24.08
CA LYS A 185 18.20 29.47 -25.27
C LYS A 185 19.65 29.07 -25.09
N THR A 186 19.97 27.83 -25.41
CA THR A 186 21.32 27.28 -25.32
C THR A 186 21.52 26.15 -26.31
N SER A 187 22.75 25.92 -26.72
CA SER A 187 23.16 24.77 -27.55
C SER A 187 24.00 23.76 -26.76
N LYS A 188 24.12 23.92 -25.42
CA LYS A 188 25.02 23.10 -24.60
C LYS A 188 24.52 21.68 -24.38
N PHE A 189 23.23 21.43 -24.51
CA PHE A 189 22.63 20.13 -24.20
C PHE A 189 22.16 19.43 -25.48
N HIS A 190 22.48 18.15 -25.60
CA HIS A 190 21.93 17.26 -26.65
C HIS A 190 20.71 16.48 -26.16
N ASP A 191 20.75 16.05 -24.91
CA ASP A 191 19.72 15.25 -24.27
C ASP A 191 18.64 16.11 -23.64
N ARG A 192 17.52 15.47 -23.30
CA ARG A 192 16.36 16.10 -22.72
C ARG A 192 16.29 15.75 -21.25
N PHE A 193 16.08 16.78 -20.44
CA PHE A 193 16.01 16.63 -18.99
C PHE A 193 14.83 17.39 -18.43
N ILE A 194 14.25 16.82 -17.38
CA ILE A 194 13.25 17.48 -16.53
C ILE A 194 13.84 17.50 -15.11
N ILE A 195 13.98 18.68 -14.53
CA ILE A 195 14.52 18.87 -13.20
C ILE A 195 13.42 19.43 -12.31
N ILE A 196 13.16 18.79 -11.18
CA ILE A 196 12.17 19.18 -10.20
C ILE A 196 12.86 19.62 -8.92
N ASP A 197 12.58 20.85 -8.49
CA ASP A 197 13.04 21.48 -7.24
C ASP A 197 14.58 21.43 -7.05
N ASN A 198 15.35 21.31 -8.13
CA ASN A 198 16.81 21.09 -8.15
C ASN A 198 17.26 19.81 -7.38
N LYS A 199 16.34 18.86 -7.17
CA LYS A 199 16.58 17.63 -6.41
C LYS A 199 16.34 16.36 -7.20
N GLU A 200 15.38 16.37 -8.11
CA GLU A 200 15.08 15.22 -8.95
C GLU A 200 15.41 15.55 -10.41
N LEU A 201 16.09 14.63 -11.06
CA LEU A 201 16.47 14.73 -12.47
C LEU A 201 15.90 13.55 -13.24
N TYR A 202 15.17 13.85 -14.30
CA TYR A 202 14.67 12.85 -15.23
C TYR A 202 15.31 13.05 -16.59
N HIS A 203 15.95 12.01 -17.12
CA HIS A 203 16.44 11.96 -18.50
C HIS A 203 15.34 11.39 -19.40
N CYS A 204 15.07 12.05 -20.51
CA CYS A 204 14.03 11.68 -21.47
C CYS A 204 14.66 11.36 -22.83
N GLY A 205 14.49 10.13 -23.31
CA GLY A 205 15.06 9.68 -24.59
C GLY A 205 14.38 10.27 -25.84
N ALA A 206 13.20 10.90 -25.67
CA ALA A 206 12.48 11.56 -26.74
C ALA A 206 12.22 13.04 -26.44
N SER A 207 12.02 13.87 -27.47
CA SER A 207 11.51 15.23 -27.28
C SER A 207 10.08 15.19 -26.71
N ILE A 208 9.78 16.12 -25.83
CA ILE A 208 8.46 16.18 -25.15
C ILE A 208 7.30 16.29 -26.15
N LYS A 209 7.49 16.93 -27.28
CA LYS A 209 6.49 17.02 -28.36
C LYS A 209 6.23 15.68 -29.07
N ASP A 210 7.16 14.73 -28.98
CA ASP A 210 7.12 13.46 -29.71
C ASP A 210 6.91 12.24 -28.82
N LEU A 211 6.48 12.48 -27.57
CA LEU A 211 6.23 11.42 -26.58
C LEU A 211 5.25 10.38 -27.11
N GLY A 212 5.64 9.10 -27.01
CA GLY A 212 4.83 7.96 -27.43
C GLY A 212 4.66 7.78 -28.94
N LYS A 213 5.20 8.65 -29.80
CA LYS A 213 5.20 8.45 -31.26
C LYS A 213 6.18 7.36 -31.68
N LYS A 214 7.25 7.16 -30.94
CA LYS A 214 8.24 6.09 -31.10
C LYS A 214 8.62 5.56 -29.74
N CYS A 215 9.24 4.39 -29.70
CA CYS A 215 9.76 3.81 -28.47
C CYS A 215 10.81 4.73 -27.85
N PHE A 216 10.70 5.02 -26.56
CA PHE A 216 11.67 5.83 -25.80
C PHE A 216 11.68 5.43 -24.35
N GLY A 217 12.80 5.73 -23.67
CA GLY A 217 12.94 5.56 -22.23
C GLY A 217 12.90 6.87 -21.48
N ILE A 218 12.42 6.81 -20.23
CA ILE A 218 12.59 7.86 -19.24
C ILE A 218 13.21 7.27 -17.99
N ASN A 219 14.27 7.90 -17.46
CA ASN A 219 15.03 7.42 -16.31
C ASN A 219 15.17 8.54 -15.29
N LYS A 220 14.93 8.22 -14.01
CA LYS A 220 15.27 9.11 -12.90
C LYS A 220 16.76 8.93 -12.58
N ILE A 221 17.51 10.01 -12.54
CA ILE A 221 18.91 10.05 -12.14
C ILE A 221 18.95 10.49 -10.68
N GLU A 222 19.48 9.65 -9.81
CA GLU A 222 19.49 9.86 -8.36
C GLU A 222 20.84 10.43 -7.86
N ASP A 223 21.84 10.61 -8.74
CA ASP A 223 23.15 11.15 -8.37
C ASP A 223 23.08 12.66 -8.18
N GLU A 224 23.20 13.10 -6.93
CA GLU A 224 23.18 14.53 -6.56
C GLU A 224 24.30 15.33 -7.21
N GLN A 225 25.45 14.74 -7.49
CA GLN A 225 26.58 15.46 -8.10
C GLN A 225 26.24 15.78 -9.56
N ILE A 226 25.65 14.83 -10.28
CA ILE A 226 25.19 15.04 -11.66
C ILE A 226 24.10 16.10 -11.69
N ILE A 227 23.14 16.06 -10.77
CA ILE A 227 22.07 17.07 -10.69
C ILE A 227 22.66 18.46 -10.49
N LYS A 228 23.59 18.62 -9.52
CA LYS A 228 24.28 19.91 -9.27
C LYS A 228 25.07 20.39 -10.48
N GLN A 229 25.79 19.50 -11.16
CA GLN A 229 26.53 19.86 -12.37
C GLN A 229 25.62 20.35 -13.50
N ILE A 230 24.51 19.68 -13.76
CA ILE A 230 23.55 20.11 -14.79
C ILE A 230 22.93 21.45 -14.41
N VAL A 231 22.50 21.63 -13.16
CA VAL A 231 21.91 22.88 -12.67
C VAL A 231 22.90 24.05 -12.78
N ASN A 232 24.18 23.81 -12.50
CA ASN A 232 25.22 24.87 -12.59
C ASN A 232 25.58 25.20 -14.04
N ASN A 233 25.28 24.35 -15.00
CA ASN A 233 25.53 24.58 -16.43
C ASN A 233 24.35 25.24 -17.17
N ILE A 234 23.26 25.49 -16.48
CA ILE A 234 22.07 26.19 -16.94
C ILE A 234 22.25 27.71 -16.74
#